data_c2177cef201c25d18d0e86947d8cae74
#
_entry.id   c2177cef201c25d18d0e86947d8cae74
#
_cell.length_a   1.000
_cell.length_b   1.000
_cell.length_c   1.000
_cell.angle_alpha   90.00
_cell.angle_beta   90.00
_cell.angle_gamma   90.00
#
_symmetry.space_group_name_H-M   'P 1'
#
loop_
_entity.id
_entity.type
_entity.pdbx_description
1 polymer ?
#
loop_
_entity_poly.entity_id
_entity_poly.type
_entity_poly.pdbx_seq_one_letter_code
_entity_poly.pdbx_strand_id
1 'polypeptide(L)'
;MLTNPLAMKRPDWRDIAEQKMPKELRLAYELTALTDFRDARLEIQKNLRRSNQPFADALLAELYNSSGDSLLMTRSLRRAYPQLATVEQDTVPAYFLKMYYPIRYFDAIMKYSKQNGLDPYLMMGLIHQESFYNPLVRSPVGATGLMQLMPPTAKEIARRIHSSSNVEDPEVNIRLGTNYFRQLVNLFGGAVPLAIASYNAGQGNVLRWRRAAPHRPMDEFLESIPFPETRNYVKRVTMLSASYRRITR
;
A
#
# COMPACT_ATOMS: atom_id res chain seq x y z
N MET A 1 -25.58 1.93 2.09
CA MET A 1 -24.89 1.29 0.95
C MET A 1 -23.92 2.31 0.40
N LEU A 2 -22.61 2.14 0.59
CA LEU A 2 -21.60 2.99 -0.03
C LEU A 2 -21.51 2.56 -1.50
N THR A 3 -22.05 3.36 -2.40
CA THR A 3 -21.88 3.17 -3.84
C THR A 3 -20.40 3.22 -4.16
N ASN A 4 -19.89 2.19 -4.82
CA ASN A 4 -18.49 2.11 -5.25
C ASN A 4 -18.21 3.25 -6.27
N PRO A 5 -17.51 4.34 -5.88
CA PRO A 5 -17.29 5.49 -6.77
C PRO A 5 -16.37 5.18 -7.97
N LEU A 6 -15.74 3.99 -7.97
CA LEU A 6 -14.94 3.50 -9.09
C LEU A 6 -15.81 2.94 -10.24
N ALA A 7 -17.15 2.99 -10.12
CA ALA A 7 -18.09 2.64 -11.18
C ALA A 7 -18.26 3.74 -12.25
N MET A 8 -17.54 4.86 -12.18
CA MET A 8 -17.57 5.86 -13.26
C MET A 8 -17.04 5.25 -14.56
N LYS A 9 -17.82 5.39 -15.65
CA LYS A 9 -17.42 5.06 -17.03
C LYS A 9 -16.18 5.87 -17.43
N ARG A 10 -15.01 5.38 -17.09
CA ARG A 10 -13.74 5.85 -17.65
C ARG A 10 -13.34 4.86 -18.72
N PRO A 11 -12.65 5.30 -19.80
CA PRO A 11 -12.18 4.37 -20.83
C PRO A 11 -11.45 3.20 -20.19
N ASP A 12 -11.76 1.99 -20.65
CA ASP A 12 -11.02 0.81 -20.25
C ASP A 12 -9.56 0.99 -20.72
N TRP A 13 -8.63 0.50 -19.94
CA TRP A 13 -7.22 0.45 -20.37
C TRP A 13 -7.06 -0.23 -21.72
N ARG A 14 -7.87 -1.26 -22.00
CA ARG A 14 -7.88 -1.96 -23.29
C ARG A 14 -8.22 -1.03 -24.44
N ASP A 15 -9.23 -0.17 -24.29
CA ASP A 15 -9.63 0.80 -25.31
C ASP A 15 -8.49 1.82 -25.57
N ILE A 16 -7.81 2.25 -24.50
CA ILE A 16 -6.63 3.14 -24.61
C ILE A 16 -5.47 2.42 -25.28
N ALA A 17 -5.25 1.15 -24.92
CA ALA A 17 -4.18 0.33 -25.47
C ALA A 17 -4.37 0.09 -26.97
N GLU A 18 -5.56 -0.27 -27.42
CA GLU A 18 -5.86 -0.52 -28.81
C GLU A 18 -5.64 0.71 -29.70
N GLN A 19 -5.96 1.91 -29.18
CA GLN A 19 -5.85 3.17 -29.93
C GLN A 19 -4.44 3.76 -29.94
N LYS A 20 -3.66 3.58 -28.88
CA LYS A 20 -2.39 4.29 -28.65
C LYS A 20 -1.17 3.35 -28.50
N MET A 21 -1.36 2.05 -28.71
CA MET A 21 -0.29 1.08 -28.49
C MET A 21 0.82 1.22 -29.54
N PRO A 22 2.07 1.38 -29.11
CA PRO A 22 3.22 1.28 -30.00
C PRO A 22 3.24 -0.10 -30.67
N LYS A 23 3.51 -0.11 -31.99
CA LYS A 23 3.52 -1.37 -32.77
C LYS A 23 4.47 -2.41 -32.20
N GLU A 24 5.56 -1.95 -31.60
CA GLU A 24 6.62 -2.76 -30.99
C GLU A 24 6.14 -3.47 -29.71
N LEU A 25 5.05 -3.03 -29.09
CA LEU A 25 4.51 -3.62 -27.85
C LEU A 25 3.26 -4.47 -28.08
N ARG A 26 2.75 -4.53 -29.33
CA ARG A 26 1.51 -5.26 -29.62
C ARG A 26 1.61 -6.74 -29.28
N LEU A 27 2.71 -7.40 -29.68
CA LEU A 27 2.93 -8.81 -29.37
C LEU A 27 2.98 -9.05 -27.84
N ALA A 28 3.67 -8.17 -27.11
CA ALA A 28 3.74 -8.29 -25.64
C ALA A 28 2.36 -8.13 -24.98
N TYR A 29 1.52 -7.24 -25.51
CA TYR A 29 0.15 -7.07 -25.02
C TYR A 29 -0.69 -8.32 -25.26
N GLU A 30 -0.63 -8.90 -26.46
CA GLU A 30 -1.35 -10.13 -26.81
C GLU A 30 -0.88 -11.31 -25.95
N LEU A 31 0.44 -11.45 -25.74
CA LEU A 31 0.98 -12.48 -24.84
C LEU A 31 0.52 -12.29 -23.38
N THR A 32 0.42 -11.04 -22.92
CA THR A 32 -0.12 -10.75 -21.57
C THR A 32 -1.60 -11.16 -21.45
N ALA A 33 -2.39 -10.90 -22.49
CA ALA A 33 -3.79 -11.31 -22.54
C ALA A 33 -3.97 -12.84 -22.58
N LEU A 34 -3.01 -13.56 -23.18
CA LEU A 34 -2.96 -15.03 -23.21
C LEU A 34 -2.33 -15.65 -21.95
N THR A 35 -1.99 -14.85 -20.94
CA THR A 35 -1.32 -15.29 -19.71
C THR A 35 0.08 -15.88 -19.89
N ASP A 36 0.72 -15.64 -21.04
CA ASP A 36 2.11 -15.99 -21.27
C ASP A 36 3.03 -14.88 -20.74
N PHE A 37 3.11 -14.79 -19.42
CA PHE A 37 3.83 -13.72 -18.73
C PHE A 37 5.34 -13.73 -18.95
N ARG A 38 5.92 -14.90 -19.22
CA ARG A 38 7.35 -15.03 -19.46
C ARG A 38 7.74 -14.36 -20.77
N ASP A 39 7.08 -14.75 -21.84
CA ASP A 39 7.40 -14.26 -23.17
C ASP A 39 6.92 -12.82 -23.36
N ALA A 40 5.78 -12.44 -22.78
CA ALA A 40 5.35 -11.04 -22.70
C ALA A 40 6.42 -10.14 -22.07
N ARG A 41 7.01 -10.56 -20.93
CA ARG A 41 8.07 -9.79 -20.26
C ARG A 41 9.33 -9.67 -21.14
N LEU A 42 9.74 -10.74 -21.78
CA LEU A 42 10.90 -10.74 -22.67
C LEU A 42 10.68 -9.77 -23.84
N GLU A 43 9.48 -9.79 -24.42
CA GLU A 43 9.13 -8.92 -25.55
C GLU A 43 9.08 -7.45 -25.13
N ILE A 44 8.53 -7.12 -23.95
CA ILE A 44 8.59 -5.76 -23.42
C ILE A 44 10.05 -5.32 -23.22
N GLN A 45 10.90 -6.17 -22.64
CA GLN A 45 12.30 -5.85 -22.37
C GLN A 45 13.12 -5.61 -23.65
N LYS A 46 12.89 -6.37 -24.70
CA LYS A 46 13.52 -6.14 -26.01
C LYS A 46 13.20 -4.76 -26.59
N ASN A 47 11.99 -4.31 -26.36
CA ASN A 47 11.44 -3.10 -26.96
C ASN A 47 11.48 -1.86 -26.04
N LEU A 48 11.88 -2.01 -24.78
CA LEU A 48 11.91 -0.93 -23.78
C LEU A 48 12.66 0.33 -24.25
N ARG A 49 13.76 0.18 -25.01
CA ARG A 49 14.55 1.30 -25.51
C ARG A 49 13.97 1.96 -26.78
N ARG A 50 13.01 1.32 -27.43
CA ARG A 50 12.43 1.75 -28.72
C ARG A 50 10.99 2.22 -28.59
N SER A 51 10.34 1.91 -27.47
CA SER A 51 8.93 2.18 -27.24
C SER A 51 8.70 3.40 -26.35
N ASN A 52 7.45 3.87 -26.33
CA ASN A 52 6.99 4.82 -25.33
C ASN A 52 7.13 4.21 -23.93
N GLN A 53 8.11 4.70 -23.15
CA GLN A 53 8.48 4.16 -21.84
C GLN A 53 7.28 4.09 -20.86
N PRO A 54 6.45 5.12 -20.71
CA PRO A 54 5.27 5.05 -19.83
C PRO A 54 4.29 3.93 -20.24
N PHE A 55 4.12 3.69 -21.53
CA PHE A 55 3.23 2.63 -22.02
C PHE A 55 3.81 1.23 -21.72
N ALA A 56 5.09 1.04 -21.94
CA ALA A 56 5.79 -0.21 -21.61
C ALA A 56 5.74 -0.50 -20.11
N ASP A 57 5.92 0.52 -19.27
CA ASP A 57 5.81 0.39 -17.81
C ASP A 57 4.37 0.08 -17.36
N ALA A 58 3.34 0.65 -18.02
CA ALA A 58 1.94 0.31 -17.75
C ALA A 58 1.63 -1.15 -18.10
N LEU A 59 2.13 -1.64 -19.23
CA LEU A 59 1.98 -3.04 -19.64
C LEU A 59 2.73 -4.00 -18.69
N LEU A 60 3.94 -3.63 -18.24
CA LEU A 60 4.64 -4.37 -17.18
C LEU A 60 3.86 -4.41 -15.88
N ALA A 61 3.21 -3.32 -15.51
CA ALA A 61 2.38 -3.30 -14.30
C ALA A 61 1.19 -4.27 -14.41
N GLU A 62 0.53 -4.33 -15.55
CA GLU A 62 -0.55 -5.29 -15.81
C GLU A 62 -0.05 -6.75 -15.72
N LEU A 63 1.07 -7.03 -16.34
CA LEU A 63 1.73 -8.34 -16.30
C LEU A 63 2.06 -8.75 -14.85
N TYR A 64 2.68 -7.86 -14.08
CA TYR A 64 3.03 -8.15 -12.69
C TYR A 64 1.80 -8.27 -11.77
N ASN A 65 0.74 -7.50 -12.04
CA ASN A 65 -0.53 -7.66 -11.32
C ASN A 65 -1.13 -9.05 -11.57
N SER A 66 -1.12 -9.51 -12.81
CA SER A 66 -1.64 -10.83 -13.19
C SER A 66 -0.80 -11.98 -12.63
N SER A 67 0.52 -11.80 -12.51
CA SER A 67 1.42 -12.78 -11.89
C SER A 67 1.48 -12.70 -10.36
N GLY A 68 0.77 -11.75 -9.73
CA GLY A 68 0.72 -11.57 -8.28
C GLY A 68 1.92 -10.84 -7.67
N ASP A 69 2.84 -10.30 -8.50
CA ASP A 69 3.98 -9.52 -8.00
C ASP A 69 3.61 -8.07 -7.75
N SER A 70 3.01 -7.82 -6.58
CA SER A 70 2.54 -6.48 -6.18
C SER A 70 3.66 -5.45 -6.09
N LEU A 71 4.89 -5.86 -5.77
CA LEU A 71 6.02 -4.93 -5.65
C LEU A 71 6.48 -4.42 -7.02
N LEU A 72 6.69 -5.33 -7.97
CA LEU A 72 7.08 -4.96 -9.33
C LEU A 72 5.94 -4.23 -10.05
N MET A 73 4.70 -4.65 -9.84
CA MET A 73 3.51 -3.94 -10.32
C MET A 73 3.51 -2.47 -9.88
N THR A 74 3.64 -2.22 -8.59
CA THR A 74 3.65 -0.86 -8.03
C THR A 74 4.81 -0.02 -8.57
N ARG A 75 6.01 -0.60 -8.67
CA ARG A 75 7.18 0.10 -9.24
C ARG A 75 6.94 0.50 -10.69
N SER A 76 6.36 -0.41 -11.49
CA SER A 76 6.06 -0.14 -12.89
C SER A 76 4.98 0.92 -13.04
N LEU A 77 3.89 0.86 -12.24
CA LEU A 77 2.85 1.89 -12.24
C LEU A 77 3.40 3.28 -11.89
N ARG A 78 4.28 3.37 -10.92
CA ARG A 78 4.87 4.67 -10.53
C ARG A 78 5.81 5.25 -11.59
N ARG A 79 6.41 4.40 -12.43
CA ARG A 79 7.19 4.88 -13.59
C ARG A 79 6.27 5.32 -14.73
N ALA A 80 5.20 4.55 -14.98
CA ALA A 80 4.21 4.88 -16.01
C ALA A 80 3.42 6.16 -15.67
N TYR A 81 3.07 6.31 -14.38
CA TYR A 81 2.23 7.38 -13.85
C TYR A 81 2.87 8.01 -12.60
N PRO A 82 3.87 8.91 -12.76
CA PRO A 82 4.53 9.57 -11.62
C PRO A 82 3.57 10.35 -10.72
N GLN A 83 2.42 10.80 -11.25
CA GLN A 83 1.35 11.49 -10.52
C GLN A 83 0.56 10.57 -9.57
N LEU A 84 0.74 9.24 -9.63
CA LEU A 84 0.24 8.35 -8.58
C LEU A 84 0.80 8.80 -7.24
N ALA A 85 -0.06 8.82 -6.24
CA ALA A 85 0.29 9.32 -4.92
C ALA A 85 0.58 10.84 -4.85
N THR A 86 0.06 11.63 -5.79
CA THR A 86 0.00 13.09 -5.75
C THR A 86 -1.45 13.59 -5.81
N VAL A 87 -1.65 14.89 -5.73
CA VAL A 87 -2.99 15.51 -5.92
C VAL A 87 -3.52 15.35 -7.34
N GLU A 88 -2.64 15.12 -8.30
CA GLU A 88 -2.96 14.98 -9.73
C GLU A 88 -3.31 13.53 -10.13
N GLN A 89 -3.37 12.60 -9.18
CA GLN A 89 -3.67 11.18 -9.46
C GLN A 89 -4.98 10.95 -10.21
N ASP A 90 -5.92 11.93 -10.21
CA ASP A 90 -7.18 11.82 -10.95
C ASP A 90 -6.99 11.83 -12.47
N THR A 91 -5.82 12.20 -12.96
CA THR A 91 -5.43 12.10 -14.37
C THR A 91 -5.03 10.68 -14.79
N VAL A 92 -4.77 9.80 -13.82
CA VAL A 92 -4.43 8.40 -14.07
C VAL A 92 -5.68 7.62 -14.47
N PRO A 93 -5.62 6.74 -15.50
CA PRO A 93 -6.75 5.90 -15.87
C PRO A 93 -7.29 5.10 -14.67
N ALA A 94 -8.62 5.01 -14.56
CA ALA A 94 -9.28 4.37 -13.40
C ALA A 94 -8.83 2.91 -13.19
N TYR A 95 -8.53 2.20 -14.26
CA TYR A 95 -7.99 0.86 -14.22
C TYR A 95 -6.71 0.78 -13.36
N PHE A 96 -5.74 1.65 -13.62
CA PHE A 96 -4.49 1.69 -12.88
C PHE A 96 -4.63 2.27 -11.48
N LEU A 97 -5.58 3.21 -11.26
CA LEU A 97 -5.91 3.64 -9.90
C LEU A 97 -6.46 2.50 -9.05
N LYS A 98 -7.36 1.67 -9.60
CA LYS A 98 -7.88 0.48 -8.91
C LYS A 98 -6.78 -0.55 -8.61
N MET A 99 -5.85 -0.71 -9.54
CA MET A 99 -4.71 -1.60 -9.38
C MET A 99 -3.76 -1.10 -8.29
N TYR A 100 -3.49 0.21 -8.27
CA TYR A 100 -2.60 0.84 -7.29
C TYR A 100 -3.23 0.97 -5.89
N TYR A 101 -4.55 1.22 -5.81
CA TYR A 101 -5.31 1.35 -4.57
C TYR A 101 -6.34 0.23 -4.43
N PRO A 102 -5.91 -1.02 -4.20
CA PRO A 102 -6.84 -2.13 -4.06
C PRO A 102 -7.72 -1.98 -2.82
N ILE A 103 -9.02 -2.25 -2.97
CA ILE A 103 -10.00 -2.25 -1.87
C ILE A 103 -10.30 -3.71 -1.53
N ARG A 104 -9.30 -4.39 -0.97
CA ARG A 104 -9.43 -5.77 -0.48
C ARG A 104 -9.62 -5.77 1.03
N TYR A 105 -10.27 -6.79 1.57
CA TYR A 105 -10.50 -6.96 3.01
C TYR A 105 -11.23 -5.77 3.66
N PHE A 106 -12.03 -5.03 2.88
CA PHE A 106 -12.66 -3.80 3.31
C PHE A 106 -13.51 -3.98 4.57
N ASP A 107 -14.36 -5.02 4.61
CA ASP A 107 -15.25 -5.29 5.75
C ASP A 107 -14.46 -5.58 7.03
N ALA A 108 -13.40 -6.36 6.96
CA ALA A 108 -12.52 -6.65 8.10
C ALA A 108 -11.82 -5.37 8.58
N ILE A 109 -11.30 -4.55 7.66
CA ILE A 109 -10.65 -3.27 7.99
C ILE A 109 -11.64 -2.34 8.67
N MET A 110 -12.84 -2.16 8.12
CA MET A 110 -13.89 -1.32 8.72
C MET A 110 -14.30 -1.81 10.11
N LYS A 111 -14.55 -3.12 10.25
CA LYS A 111 -14.93 -3.77 11.52
C LYS A 111 -13.90 -3.52 12.60
N TYR A 112 -12.65 -3.89 12.37
CA TYR A 112 -11.61 -3.83 13.39
C TYR A 112 -11.08 -2.41 13.62
N SER A 113 -11.12 -1.54 12.63
CA SER A 113 -10.85 -0.11 12.83
C SER A 113 -11.90 0.52 13.73
N LYS A 114 -13.19 0.27 13.49
CA LYS A 114 -14.28 0.77 14.33
C LYS A 114 -14.18 0.25 15.79
N GLN A 115 -13.92 -1.05 15.96
CA GLN A 115 -13.76 -1.66 17.27
C GLN A 115 -12.63 -1.02 18.10
N ASN A 116 -11.56 -0.60 17.42
CA ASN A 116 -10.40 0.03 18.02
C ASN A 116 -10.46 1.57 17.98
N GLY A 117 -11.56 2.18 17.53
CA GLY A 117 -11.69 3.64 17.41
C GLY A 117 -10.62 4.26 16.51
N LEU A 118 -10.23 3.59 15.43
CA LEU A 118 -9.25 4.03 14.44
C LEU A 118 -9.94 4.49 13.17
N ASP A 119 -9.26 5.38 12.43
CA ASP A 119 -9.66 5.73 11.08
C ASP A 119 -9.41 4.55 10.12
N PRO A 120 -10.43 3.97 9.46
CA PRO A 120 -10.25 2.84 8.57
C PRO A 120 -9.38 3.18 7.35
N TYR A 121 -9.42 4.42 6.86
CA TYR A 121 -8.60 4.84 5.73
C TYR A 121 -7.12 4.92 6.10
N LEU A 122 -6.82 5.25 7.36
CA LEU A 122 -5.47 5.17 7.88
C LEU A 122 -4.98 3.71 7.91
N MET A 123 -5.84 2.78 8.33
CA MET A 123 -5.48 1.35 8.32
C MET A 123 -5.32 0.82 6.89
N MET A 124 -6.15 1.27 5.95
CA MET A 124 -5.96 0.97 4.52
C MET A 124 -4.60 1.45 4.01
N GLY A 125 -4.22 2.70 4.34
CA GLY A 125 -2.93 3.28 3.96
C GLY A 125 -1.75 2.53 4.57
N LEU A 126 -1.88 2.09 5.82
CA LEU A 126 -0.86 1.32 6.52
C LEU A 126 -0.69 -0.07 5.88
N ILE A 127 -1.78 -0.82 5.64
CA ILE A 127 -1.76 -2.12 4.96
C ILE A 127 -1.14 -2.00 3.56
N HIS A 128 -1.49 -0.95 2.83
CA HIS A 128 -0.89 -0.67 1.53
C HIS A 128 0.63 -0.50 1.64
N GLN A 129 1.10 0.31 2.60
CA GLN A 129 2.53 0.57 2.81
C GLN A 129 3.28 -0.68 3.24
N GLU A 130 2.67 -1.56 4.05
CA GLU A 130 3.31 -2.75 4.60
C GLU A 130 3.41 -3.90 3.60
N SER A 131 2.34 -4.17 2.84
CA SER A 131 2.23 -5.40 2.06
C SER A 131 1.67 -5.23 0.65
N PHE A 132 1.22 -4.03 0.26
CA PHE A 132 0.39 -3.84 -0.94
C PHE A 132 -0.80 -4.81 -0.99
N TYR A 133 -1.43 -5.06 0.16
CA TYR A 133 -2.54 -6.00 0.32
C TYR A 133 -2.20 -7.47 -0.06
N ASN A 134 -0.94 -7.84 -0.08
CA ASN A 134 -0.53 -9.22 -0.26
C ASN A 134 -0.42 -9.91 1.12
N PRO A 135 -1.30 -10.88 1.46
CA PRO A 135 -1.29 -11.53 2.78
C PRO A 135 -0.11 -12.47 2.97
N LEU A 136 0.58 -12.85 1.89
CA LEU A 136 1.67 -13.83 1.90
C LEU A 136 3.05 -13.18 2.06
N VAL A 137 3.13 -11.83 2.14
CA VAL A 137 4.41 -11.15 2.29
C VAL A 137 5.04 -11.47 3.63
N ARG A 138 6.32 -11.86 3.56
CA ARG A 138 7.17 -12.04 4.73
C ARG A 138 8.46 -11.25 4.54
N SER A 139 8.79 -10.41 5.52
CA SER A 139 10.04 -9.64 5.49
C SER A 139 11.25 -10.50 5.85
N PRO A 140 12.48 -10.10 5.50
CA PRO A 140 13.70 -10.82 5.90
C PRO A 140 13.86 -10.98 7.41
N VAL A 141 13.26 -10.09 8.22
CA VAL A 141 13.29 -10.15 9.68
C VAL A 141 12.07 -10.88 10.28
N GLY A 142 11.21 -11.46 9.45
CA GLY A 142 10.10 -12.31 9.86
C GLY A 142 8.78 -11.59 10.11
N ALA A 143 8.64 -10.30 9.79
CA ALA A 143 7.35 -9.63 9.80
C ALA A 143 6.43 -10.26 8.74
N THR A 144 5.16 -10.52 9.07
CA THR A 144 4.30 -11.38 8.25
C THR A 144 2.92 -10.76 8.02
N GLY A 145 2.41 -10.94 6.80
CA GLY A 145 1.03 -10.70 6.42
C GLY A 145 0.71 -9.25 6.10
N LEU A 146 -0.58 -8.92 6.03
CA LEU A 146 -1.11 -7.64 5.55
C LEU A 146 -0.55 -6.43 6.30
N MET A 147 -0.43 -6.53 7.60
CA MET A 147 0.06 -5.45 8.49
C MET A 147 1.48 -5.71 8.99
N GLN A 148 2.22 -6.65 8.39
CA GLN A 148 3.61 -6.97 8.68
C GLN A 148 3.91 -7.08 10.19
N LEU A 149 3.17 -7.94 10.88
CA LEU A 149 3.34 -8.13 12.32
C LEU A 149 4.53 -9.04 12.60
N MET A 150 5.37 -8.60 13.55
CA MET A 150 6.41 -9.46 14.11
C MET A 150 5.77 -10.58 14.95
N PRO A 151 6.21 -11.84 14.82
CA PRO A 151 5.61 -12.96 15.55
C PRO A 151 5.53 -12.77 17.09
N PRO A 152 6.54 -12.21 17.77
CA PRO A 152 6.42 -11.93 19.21
C PRO A 152 5.30 -10.92 19.53
N THR A 153 5.20 -9.85 18.74
CA THR A 153 4.15 -8.84 18.88
C THR A 153 2.76 -9.44 18.66
N ALA A 154 2.60 -10.24 17.60
CA ALA A 154 1.34 -10.92 17.31
C ALA A 154 0.90 -11.84 18.46
N LYS A 155 1.83 -12.65 19.01
CA LYS A 155 1.53 -13.54 20.14
C LYS A 155 1.12 -12.76 21.39
N GLU A 156 1.80 -11.68 21.71
CA GLU A 156 1.48 -10.83 22.86
C GLU A 156 0.07 -10.23 22.75
N ILE A 157 -0.24 -9.67 21.58
CA ILE A 157 -1.56 -9.06 21.34
C ILE A 157 -2.65 -10.13 21.34
N ALA A 158 -2.44 -11.25 20.65
CA ALA A 158 -3.38 -12.36 20.59
C ALA A 158 -3.76 -12.86 21.99
N ARG A 159 -2.79 -12.98 22.89
CA ARG A 159 -3.03 -13.34 24.29
C ARG A 159 -3.89 -12.30 25.01
N ARG A 160 -3.64 -11.01 24.81
CA ARG A 160 -4.40 -9.91 25.46
C ARG A 160 -5.87 -9.86 25.02
N ILE A 161 -6.13 -10.13 23.75
CA ILE A 161 -7.49 -10.02 23.19
C ILE A 161 -8.18 -11.38 23.00
N HIS A 162 -7.61 -12.43 23.57
CA HIS A 162 -8.11 -13.81 23.46
C HIS A 162 -8.41 -14.21 22.02
N SER A 163 -7.41 -14.08 21.14
CA SER A 163 -7.51 -14.34 19.71
C SER A 163 -6.47 -15.38 19.25
N SER A 164 -6.66 -15.92 18.04
CA SER A 164 -5.60 -16.63 17.33
C SER A 164 -4.40 -15.72 17.08
N SER A 165 -3.20 -16.30 17.07
CA SER A 165 -1.96 -15.61 16.65
C SER A 165 -1.51 -15.99 15.24
N ASN A 166 -2.37 -16.64 14.45
CA ASN A 166 -2.08 -17.02 13.07
C ASN A 166 -2.08 -15.77 12.17
N VAL A 167 -0.93 -15.15 12.03
CA VAL A 167 -0.74 -13.93 11.21
C VAL A 167 -0.81 -14.17 9.70
N GLU A 168 -0.86 -15.42 9.25
CA GLU A 168 -1.05 -15.77 7.84
C GLU A 168 -2.54 -15.67 7.44
N ASP A 169 -3.45 -15.76 8.41
CA ASP A 169 -4.86 -15.47 8.20
C ASP A 169 -5.07 -13.95 8.08
N PRO A 170 -5.62 -13.45 6.95
CA PRO A 170 -5.78 -12.03 6.72
C PRO A 170 -6.66 -11.32 7.77
N GLU A 171 -7.76 -11.95 8.20
CA GLU A 171 -8.67 -11.34 9.17
C GLU A 171 -8.02 -11.27 10.55
N VAL A 172 -7.33 -12.34 10.97
CA VAL A 172 -6.54 -12.36 12.21
C VAL A 172 -5.44 -11.30 12.18
N ASN A 173 -4.73 -11.19 11.06
CA ASN A 173 -3.66 -10.20 10.88
C ASN A 173 -4.18 -8.77 11.03
N ILE A 174 -5.30 -8.42 10.39
CA ILE A 174 -5.95 -7.11 10.51
C ILE A 174 -6.42 -6.87 11.95
N ARG A 175 -7.05 -7.87 12.60
CA ARG A 175 -7.51 -7.78 13.98
C ARG A 175 -6.36 -7.48 14.94
N LEU A 176 -5.27 -8.22 14.84
CA LEU A 176 -4.09 -8.02 15.69
C LEU A 176 -3.38 -6.69 15.39
N GLY A 177 -3.18 -6.37 14.11
CA GLY A 177 -2.48 -5.16 13.69
C GLY A 177 -3.20 -3.87 14.09
N THR A 178 -4.54 -3.83 13.95
CA THR A 178 -5.33 -2.67 14.41
C THR A 178 -5.28 -2.52 15.92
N ASN A 179 -5.30 -3.62 16.70
CA ASN A 179 -5.09 -3.58 18.15
C ASN A 179 -3.69 -3.07 18.51
N TYR A 180 -2.66 -3.53 17.82
CA TYR A 180 -1.29 -3.02 18.03
C TYR A 180 -1.19 -1.54 17.73
N PHE A 181 -1.76 -1.09 16.61
CA PHE A 181 -1.73 0.32 16.25
C PHE A 181 -2.48 1.19 17.28
N ARG A 182 -3.62 0.71 17.81
CA ARG A 182 -4.33 1.39 18.90
C ARG A 182 -3.47 1.52 20.16
N GLN A 183 -2.71 0.49 20.53
CA GLN A 183 -1.78 0.57 21.66
C GLN A 183 -0.74 1.67 21.46
N LEU A 184 -0.18 1.78 20.24
CA LEU A 184 0.76 2.85 19.89
C LEU A 184 0.10 4.23 19.96
N VAL A 185 -1.12 4.39 19.45
CA VAL A 185 -1.87 5.66 19.56
C VAL A 185 -2.07 6.04 21.02
N ASN A 186 -2.46 5.11 21.87
CA ASN A 186 -2.65 5.34 23.30
C ASN A 186 -1.32 5.70 23.99
N LEU A 187 -0.23 5.01 23.66
CA LEU A 187 1.11 5.30 24.20
C LEU A 187 1.56 6.75 23.97
N PHE A 188 1.13 7.33 22.87
CA PHE A 188 1.46 8.72 22.51
C PHE A 188 0.31 9.70 22.73
N GLY A 189 -0.63 9.39 23.64
CA GLY A 189 -1.71 10.30 24.01
C GLY A 189 -2.60 10.74 22.85
N GLY A 190 -2.80 9.88 21.84
CA GLY A 190 -3.60 10.19 20.66
C GLY A 190 -2.80 10.77 19.48
N ALA A 191 -1.50 10.99 19.62
CA ALA A 191 -0.64 11.55 18.54
C ALA A 191 -0.39 10.51 17.43
N VAL A 192 -1.31 10.43 16.47
CA VAL A 192 -1.30 9.47 15.35
C VAL A 192 0.02 9.50 14.57
N PRO A 193 0.65 10.64 14.24
CA PRO A 193 1.93 10.65 13.53
C PRO A 193 3.05 9.92 14.28
N LEU A 194 3.06 10.01 15.62
CA LEU A 194 4.04 9.28 16.45
C LEU A 194 3.74 7.77 16.48
N ALA A 195 2.46 7.40 16.46
CA ALA A 195 2.08 5.99 16.34
C ALA A 195 2.50 5.39 15.00
N ILE A 196 2.34 6.11 13.89
CA ILE A 196 2.81 5.69 12.56
C ILE A 196 4.34 5.53 12.57
N ALA A 197 5.07 6.51 13.09
CA ALA A 197 6.52 6.44 13.21
C ALA A 197 6.96 5.23 14.04
N SER A 198 6.23 4.95 15.15
CA SER A 198 6.54 3.83 16.04
C SER A 198 6.23 2.47 15.44
N TYR A 199 5.25 2.39 14.57
CA TYR A 199 4.93 1.16 13.85
C TYR A 199 6.12 0.69 13.00
N ASN A 200 6.79 1.61 12.33
CA ASN A 200 7.98 1.33 11.51
C ASN A 200 9.27 1.23 12.32
N ALA A 201 9.55 2.22 13.18
CA ALA A 201 10.83 2.31 13.86
C ALA A 201 10.87 1.60 15.23
N GLY A 202 9.73 1.15 15.73
CA GLY A 202 9.56 0.66 17.10
C GLY A 202 9.36 1.80 18.11
N GLN A 203 8.48 1.57 19.08
CA GLN A 203 8.09 2.56 20.09
C GLN A 203 9.27 3.10 20.93
N GLY A 204 10.27 2.27 21.22
CA GLY A 204 11.42 2.68 22.02
C GLY A 204 12.27 3.78 21.36
N ASN A 205 12.45 3.70 20.04
CA ASN A 205 13.14 4.73 19.27
C ASN A 205 12.37 6.06 19.30
N VAL A 206 11.07 6.02 19.01
CA VAL A 206 10.25 7.25 18.95
C VAL A 206 10.11 7.90 20.32
N LEU A 207 9.96 7.12 21.38
CA LEU A 207 9.97 7.64 22.77
C LEU A 207 11.29 8.34 23.09
N ARG A 208 12.43 7.73 22.74
CA ARG A 208 13.75 8.33 22.93
C ARG A 208 13.89 9.65 22.17
N TRP A 209 13.50 9.68 20.90
CA TRP A 209 13.58 10.89 20.08
C TRP A 209 12.67 12.00 20.63
N ARG A 210 11.44 11.64 21.05
CA ARG A 210 10.50 12.63 21.60
C ARG A 210 10.97 13.21 22.93
N ARG A 211 11.60 12.38 23.79
CA ARG A 211 12.20 12.85 25.04
C ARG A 211 13.36 13.82 24.82
N ALA A 212 14.14 13.60 23.75
CA ALA A 212 15.23 14.52 23.38
C ALA A 212 14.74 15.86 22.82
N ALA A 213 13.50 15.96 22.36
CA ALA A 213 12.89 17.17 21.80
C ALA A 213 11.43 17.34 22.27
N PRO A 214 11.15 17.50 23.58
CA PRO A 214 9.80 17.41 24.15
C PRO A 214 8.87 18.52 23.66
N HIS A 215 9.40 19.70 23.39
CA HIS A 215 8.61 20.90 23.02
C HIS A 215 8.63 21.18 21.50
N ARG A 216 9.31 20.33 20.70
CA ARG A 216 9.36 20.57 19.25
C ARG A 216 7.98 20.40 18.63
N PRO A 217 7.49 21.32 17.77
CA PRO A 217 6.27 21.16 16.99
C PRO A 217 6.26 19.83 16.22
N MET A 218 5.07 19.26 15.98
CA MET A 218 4.97 17.90 15.44
C MET A 218 5.56 17.79 14.04
N ASP A 219 5.32 18.74 13.18
CA ASP A 219 5.85 18.81 11.82
C ASP A 219 7.40 18.86 11.80
N GLU A 220 7.98 19.76 12.60
CA GLU A 220 9.43 19.84 12.76
C GLU A 220 10.02 18.57 13.38
N PHE A 221 9.30 17.97 14.34
CA PHE A 221 9.72 16.73 14.96
C PHE A 221 9.79 15.59 13.92
N LEU A 222 8.76 15.43 13.10
CA LEU A 222 8.72 14.41 12.07
C LEU A 222 9.86 14.55 11.06
N GLU A 223 10.19 15.77 10.66
CA GLU A 223 11.33 16.03 9.77
C GLU A 223 12.68 15.76 10.45
N SER A 224 12.75 15.89 11.77
CA SER A 224 13.98 15.64 12.56
C SER A 224 14.19 14.17 12.95
N ILE A 225 13.29 13.27 12.64
CA ILE A 225 13.46 11.83 12.90
C ILE A 225 14.76 11.35 12.25
N PRO A 226 15.70 10.72 13.00
CA PRO A 226 17.02 10.35 12.48
C PRO A 226 16.97 9.31 11.35
N PHE A 227 15.93 8.48 11.30
CA PHE A 227 15.78 7.43 10.30
C PHE A 227 15.05 7.94 9.06
N PRO A 228 15.73 8.11 7.91
CA PRO A 228 15.10 8.57 6.67
C PRO A 228 13.95 7.66 6.22
N GLU A 229 14.08 6.35 6.45
CA GLU A 229 13.02 5.39 6.16
C GLU A 229 11.74 5.71 6.94
N THR A 230 11.85 5.97 8.24
CA THR A 230 10.70 6.28 9.11
C THR A 230 10.05 7.62 8.74
N ARG A 231 10.85 8.66 8.42
CA ARG A 231 10.30 9.92 7.91
C ARG A 231 9.45 9.71 6.66
N ASN A 232 10.01 8.96 5.69
CA ASN A 232 9.31 8.65 4.45
C ASN A 232 8.09 7.74 4.67
N TYR A 233 8.17 6.82 5.65
CA TYR A 233 7.07 5.95 6.02
C TYR A 233 5.87 6.75 6.53
N VAL A 234 6.09 7.69 7.47
CA VAL A 234 5.02 8.56 7.99
C VAL A 234 4.36 9.35 6.85
N LYS A 235 5.15 9.99 6.00
CA LYS A 235 4.64 10.75 4.85
C LYS A 235 3.80 9.87 3.91
N ARG A 236 4.29 8.68 3.57
CA ARG A 236 3.59 7.76 2.67
C ARG A 236 2.29 7.23 3.25
N VAL A 237 2.29 6.78 4.51
CA VAL A 237 1.06 6.28 5.16
C VAL A 237 0.00 7.38 5.24
N THR A 238 0.38 8.60 5.61
CA THR A 238 -0.53 9.75 5.69
C THR A 238 -1.12 10.07 4.31
N MET A 239 -0.30 10.11 3.28
CA MET A 239 -0.74 10.38 1.91
C MET A 239 -1.65 9.26 1.37
N LEU A 240 -1.29 7.99 1.57
CA LEU A 240 -2.12 6.85 1.19
C LEU A 240 -3.48 6.87 1.88
N SER A 241 -3.50 7.22 3.18
CA SER A 241 -4.75 7.40 3.94
C SER A 241 -5.67 8.45 3.30
N ALA A 242 -5.12 9.61 2.93
CA ALA A 242 -5.85 10.68 2.26
C ALA A 242 -6.38 10.22 0.89
N SER A 243 -5.57 9.48 0.12
CA SER A 243 -5.96 8.93 -1.17
C SER A 243 -7.09 7.91 -1.05
N TYR A 244 -7.01 6.97 -0.10
CA TYR A 244 -8.08 6.02 0.15
C TYR A 244 -9.39 6.72 0.54
N ARG A 245 -9.33 7.72 1.41
CA ARG A 245 -10.50 8.52 1.80
C ARG A 245 -11.16 9.22 0.60
N ARG A 246 -10.36 9.68 -0.36
CA ARG A 246 -10.86 10.34 -1.58
C ARG A 246 -11.47 9.35 -2.57
N ILE A 247 -10.84 8.18 -2.73
CA ILE A 247 -11.25 7.17 -3.73
C ILE A 247 -12.50 6.38 -3.28
N THR A 248 -12.77 6.29 -1.97
CA THR A 248 -13.89 5.52 -1.43
C THR A 248 -15.10 6.37 -1.03
N ARG A 249 -15.03 7.69 -1.23
CA ARG A 249 -16.16 8.63 -1.10
C ARG A 249 -16.95 8.70 -2.40
#